data_b77ec886855bcf343e40e814eec342b8
#
_entry.id   b77ec886855bcf343e40e814eec342b8
#
_cell.length_a   1.000
_cell.length_b   1.000
_cell.length_c   1.000
_cell.angle_alpha   90.00
_cell.angle_beta   90.00
_cell.angle_gamma   90.00
#
_symmetry.space_group_name_H-M   'P 1'
#
loop_
_entity.id
_entity.type
_entity.pdbx_description
1 polymer ?
#
loop_
_entity_poly.entity_id
_entity_poly.type
_entity_poly.pdbx_seq_one_letter_code
_entity_poly.pdbx_strand_id
1 'polypeptide(L)'
;KYLFNMANIRVQCSWIHMHAPEAATVKSKDLIKMAIAKAALLEPLTGSEIPVTPKAAIVGGGITGMTAALDIAAQGIEVELFEKDKELGGYARNFAHKEDGVSVADFLKKTIDKVNKCSLINVHLNAVIKDIPGFVGNFKVVLADGKEYPVGGVLFATGAAPYKPTEYGYGSNKNVLTIKDAEKQLAEDKFKGKNVAFIQCVGSRSDTVKYCSRVCCAASLRTAIQIKMKDPTVVVTVIHKDIRTYGFREELYYKACQLGVRFLRYCADDKLPDFSGSVVKAHDATLGEDVEVPVDTLVLASGIAPLREEKEEIAKMVKV
;
A
#
# COMPACT_ATOMS: atom_id res chain seq x y z
N LYS A 1 -31.55 -23.78 3.21
CA LYS A 1 -30.19 -23.29 3.19
C LYS A 1 -29.50 -23.41 4.56
N TYR A 2 -30.20 -23.13 5.65
CA TYR A 2 -29.65 -23.11 7.00
C TYR A 2 -29.75 -24.47 7.74
N LEU A 3 -30.47 -25.44 7.20
CA LEU A 3 -30.64 -26.79 7.75
C LEU A 3 -29.63 -27.76 7.13
N PHE A 4 -28.34 -27.38 7.15
CA PHE A 4 -27.26 -28.16 6.58
C PHE A 4 -26.13 -28.31 7.60
N ASN A 5 -25.67 -29.54 7.78
CA ASN A 5 -24.48 -29.86 8.54
C ASN A 5 -23.58 -30.83 7.76
N MET A 6 -22.28 -30.63 7.82
CA MET A 6 -21.32 -31.43 7.09
C MET A 6 -20.46 -32.27 8.04
N ALA A 7 -20.39 -33.57 7.80
CA ALA A 7 -19.42 -34.46 8.44
C ALA A 7 -18.18 -34.64 7.56
N ASN A 8 -17.07 -34.06 7.95
CA ASN A 8 -15.81 -34.20 7.22
C ASN A 8 -15.09 -35.51 7.58
N ILE A 9 -15.50 -36.62 6.96
CA ILE A 9 -14.90 -37.94 7.18
C ILE A 9 -13.58 -38.14 6.45
N ARG A 10 -13.18 -37.23 5.57
CA ARG A 10 -11.88 -37.26 4.89
C ARG A 10 -10.77 -36.74 5.78
N VAL A 11 -10.80 -35.45 6.09
CA VAL A 11 -9.72 -34.78 6.82
C VAL A 11 -9.71 -35.18 8.29
N GLN A 12 -10.90 -35.29 8.92
CA GLN A 12 -11.02 -35.59 10.35
C GLN A 12 -10.98 -37.08 10.67
N CYS A 13 -11.01 -37.97 9.68
CA CYS A 13 -11.07 -39.39 9.87
C CYS A 13 -10.06 -40.17 9.00
N SER A 14 -10.31 -40.32 7.69
CA SER A 14 -9.51 -41.22 6.84
C SER A 14 -8.06 -40.77 6.68
N TRP A 15 -7.76 -39.50 6.62
CA TRP A 15 -6.38 -39.01 6.56
C TRP A 15 -5.60 -39.20 7.86
N ILE A 16 -6.24 -38.96 9.01
CA ILE A 16 -5.58 -39.13 10.31
C ILE A 16 -5.35 -40.61 10.65
N HIS A 17 -6.28 -41.46 10.22
CA HIS A 17 -6.23 -42.92 10.49
C HIS A 17 -5.88 -43.73 9.24
N MET A 18 -5.02 -43.23 8.37
CA MET A 18 -4.64 -43.86 7.10
C MET A 18 -4.12 -45.30 7.27
N HIS A 19 -3.46 -45.57 8.38
CA HIS A 19 -2.88 -46.91 8.69
C HIS A 19 -3.75 -47.74 9.66
N ALA A 20 -4.97 -47.25 10.00
CA ALA A 20 -5.90 -47.93 10.92
C ALA A 20 -7.34 -47.91 10.36
N PRO A 21 -7.66 -48.62 9.27
CA PRO A 21 -8.93 -48.52 8.56
C PRO A 21 -10.15 -48.93 9.40
N GLU A 22 -10.01 -49.87 10.30
CA GLU A 22 -11.11 -50.26 11.21
C GLU A 22 -11.44 -49.17 12.20
N ALA A 23 -10.43 -48.55 12.84
CA ALA A 23 -10.61 -47.43 13.72
C ALA A 23 -11.19 -46.20 12.97
N ALA A 24 -10.75 -45.97 11.72
CA ALA A 24 -11.29 -44.93 10.84
C ALA A 24 -12.77 -45.19 10.56
N THR A 25 -13.18 -46.41 10.32
CA THR A 25 -14.59 -46.76 10.06
C THR A 25 -15.47 -46.51 11.29
N VAL A 26 -15.04 -46.88 12.47
CA VAL A 26 -15.77 -46.62 13.72
C VAL A 26 -15.92 -45.12 13.92
N LYS A 27 -14.82 -44.37 13.83
CA LYS A 27 -14.82 -42.91 13.99
C LYS A 27 -15.71 -42.19 12.96
N SER A 28 -15.70 -42.66 11.70
CA SER A 28 -16.56 -42.02 10.66
C SER A 28 -18.04 -42.21 10.95
N LYS A 29 -18.41 -43.42 11.45
CA LYS A 29 -19.79 -43.69 11.87
C LYS A 29 -20.24 -42.73 13.01
N ASP A 30 -19.34 -42.50 13.97
CA ASP A 30 -19.65 -41.58 15.08
C ASP A 30 -19.71 -40.12 14.62
N LEU A 31 -18.81 -39.67 13.73
CA LEU A 31 -18.91 -38.35 13.13
C LEU A 31 -20.22 -38.14 12.36
N ILE A 32 -20.66 -39.14 11.62
CA ILE A 32 -21.92 -39.09 10.89
C ILE A 32 -23.10 -39.07 11.85
N LYS A 33 -23.14 -39.91 12.91
CA LYS A 33 -24.20 -39.88 13.93
C LYS A 33 -24.28 -38.54 14.62
N MET A 34 -23.13 -37.95 14.99
CA MET A 34 -23.11 -36.59 15.58
C MET A 34 -23.63 -35.54 14.61
N ALA A 35 -23.25 -35.61 13.31
CA ALA A 35 -23.73 -34.69 12.30
C ALA A 35 -25.24 -34.79 12.09
N ILE A 36 -25.79 -36.01 12.07
CA ILE A 36 -27.25 -36.26 11.96
C ILE A 36 -27.97 -35.71 13.19
N ALA A 37 -27.49 -36.03 14.40
CA ALA A 37 -28.08 -35.52 15.63
C ALA A 37 -28.10 -33.98 15.67
N LYS A 38 -27.00 -33.36 15.27
CA LYS A 38 -26.91 -31.91 15.15
C LYS A 38 -27.89 -31.37 14.08
N ALA A 39 -27.96 -32.02 12.91
CA ALA A 39 -28.83 -31.58 11.83
C ALA A 39 -30.33 -31.65 12.23
N ALA A 40 -30.73 -32.66 13.04
CA ALA A 40 -32.07 -32.79 13.55
C ALA A 40 -32.49 -31.67 14.51
N LEU A 41 -31.52 -31.01 15.15
CA LEU A 41 -31.74 -29.88 16.07
C LEU A 41 -31.57 -28.52 15.41
N LEU A 42 -31.28 -28.48 14.10
CA LEU A 42 -31.11 -27.19 13.39
C LEU A 42 -32.48 -26.54 13.18
N GLU A 43 -32.56 -25.29 13.53
CA GLU A 43 -33.74 -24.45 13.25
C GLU A 43 -33.45 -23.51 12.05
N PRO A 44 -34.43 -23.18 11.22
CA PRO A 44 -34.25 -22.22 10.15
C PRO A 44 -33.97 -20.84 10.73
N LEU A 45 -32.90 -20.22 10.23
CA LEU A 45 -32.61 -18.82 10.58
C LEU A 45 -33.66 -17.92 9.90
N THR A 46 -34.38 -17.17 10.68
CA THR A 46 -35.25 -16.10 10.17
C THR A 46 -34.43 -14.86 9.88
N GLY A 47 -34.56 -14.31 8.67
CA GLY A 47 -33.98 -13.01 8.33
C GLY A 47 -34.72 -11.89 9.06
N SER A 48 -33.99 -10.93 9.59
CA SER A 48 -34.55 -9.66 10.06
C SER A 48 -34.16 -8.55 9.09
N GLU A 49 -35.09 -7.69 8.76
CA GLU A 49 -34.81 -6.47 8.00
C GLU A 49 -34.43 -5.36 8.98
N ILE A 50 -33.28 -4.75 8.74
CA ILE A 50 -32.78 -3.61 9.50
C ILE A 50 -32.78 -2.41 8.57
N PRO A 51 -33.37 -1.26 8.92
CA PRO A 51 -33.26 -0.07 8.10
C PRO A 51 -31.79 0.37 7.99
N VAL A 52 -31.38 0.72 6.78
CA VAL A 52 -30.00 1.15 6.48
C VAL A 52 -30.02 2.62 6.10
N THR A 53 -29.16 3.42 6.71
CA THR A 53 -28.94 4.81 6.31
C THR A 53 -28.29 4.84 4.92
N PRO A 54 -28.94 5.41 3.88
CA PRO A 54 -28.45 5.35 2.50
C PRO A 54 -27.34 6.37 2.21
N LYS A 55 -26.34 6.42 3.07
CA LYS A 55 -25.16 7.28 2.98
C LYS A 55 -23.90 6.50 3.31
N ALA A 56 -22.79 6.84 2.66
CA ALA A 56 -21.48 6.28 2.96
C ALA A 56 -20.55 7.36 3.53
N ALA A 57 -19.76 7.01 4.53
CA ALA A 57 -18.64 7.80 4.98
C ALA A 57 -17.33 7.29 4.37
N ILE A 58 -16.48 8.20 3.94
CA ILE A 58 -15.11 7.88 3.51
C ILE A 58 -14.14 8.70 4.34
N VAL A 59 -13.19 8.00 4.98
CA VAL A 59 -12.17 8.60 5.84
C VAL A 59 -10.84 8.64 5.09
N GLY A 60 -10.42 9.84 4.72
CA GLY A 60 -9.21 10.13 3.96
C GLY A 60 -9.49 10.61 2.54
N GLY A 61 -9.13 11.86 2.25
CA GLY A 61 -9.31 12.55 0.97
C GLY A 61 -8.13 12.37 -0.01
N GLY A 62 -7.38 11.25 0.10
CA GLY A 62 -6.37 10.85 -0.88
C GLY A 62 -7.00 10.30 -2.16
N ILE A 63 -6.16 9.83 -3.10
CA ILE A 63 -6.62 9.26 -4.38
C ILE A 63 -7.64 8.13 -4.17
N THR A 64 -7.35 7.21 -3.25
CA THR A 64 -8.25 6.09 -2.95
C THR A 64 -9.62 6.57 -2.47
N GLY A 65 -9.63 7.51 -1.50
CA GLY A 65 -10.88 8.03 -0.96
C GLY A 65 -11.68 8.83 -1.98
N MET A 66 -11.03 9.69 -2.76
CA MET A 66 -11.69 10.45 -3.82
C MET A 66 -12.26 9.56 -4.92
N THR A 67 -11.53 8.52 -5.35
CA THR A 67 -12.02 7.56 -6.35
C THR A 67 -13.21 6.78 -5.81
N ALA A 68 -13.12 6.26 -4.58
CA ALA A 68 -14.23 5.56 -3.93
C ALA A 68 -15.45 6.47 -3.77
N ALA A 69 -15.27 7.75 -3.43
CA ALA A 69 -16.36 8.71 -3.33
C ALA A 69 -17.09 8.90 -4.67
N LEU A 70 -16.34 9.04 -5.75
CA LEU A 70 -16.90 9.18 -7.09
C LEU A 70 -17.63 7.91 -7.54
N ASP A 71 -17.06 6.72 -7.26
CA ASP A 71 -17.65 5.43 -7.65
C ASP A 71 -18.94 5.13 -6.87
N ILE A 72 -18.98 5.45 -5.56
CA ILE A 72 -20.18 5.30 -4.73
C ILE A 72 -21.24 6.32 -5.14
N ALA A 73 -20.88 7.56 -5.38
CA ALA A 73 -21.79 8.60 -5.85
C ALA A 73 -22.38 8.27 -7.24
N ALA A 74 -21.60 7.63 -8.11
CA ALA A 74 -22.08 7.17 -9.41
C ALA A 74 -23.19 6.09 -9.32
N GLN A 75 -23.29 5.42 -8.16
CA GLN A 75 -24.38 4.48 -7.84
C GLN A 75 -25.60 5.16 -7.20
N GLY A 76 -25.60 6.49 -7.09
CA GLY A 76 -26.71 7.25 -6.51
C GLY A 76 -26.70 7.34 -4.97
N ILE A 77 -25.60 6.96 -4.32
CA ILE A 77 -25.45 6.98 -2.85
C ILE A 77 -24.74 8.27 -2.44
N GLU A 78 -25.31 8.98 -1.46
CA GLU A 78 -24.64 10.15 -0.87
C GLU A 78 -23.36 9.74 -0.11
N VAL A 79 -22.34 10.58 -0.23
CA VAL A 79 -21.01 10.35 0.38
C VAL A 79 -20.60 11.54 1.25
N GLU A 80 -20.23 11.24 2.49
CA GLU A 80 -19.54 12.17 3.39
C GLU A 80 -18.03 11.84 3.34
N LEU A 81 -17.24 12.69 2.69
CA LEU A 81 -15.79 12.52 2.53
C LEU A 81 -15.04 13.37 3.57
N PHE A 82 -14.39 12.71 4.52
CA PHE A 82 -13.65 13.36 5.59
C PHE A 82 -12.14 13.37 5.31
N GLU A 83 -11.53 14.55 5.35
CA GLU A 83 -10.09 14.74 5.22
C GLU A 83 -9.56 15.57 6.42
N LYS A 84 -8.53 15.06 7.09
CA LYS A 84 -7.92 15.73 8.24
C LYS A 84 -7.11 16.98 7.86
N ASP A 85 -6.56 16.99 6.64
CA ASP A 85 -5.80 18.12 6.12
C ASP A 85 -6.74 19.22 5.58
N LYS A 86 -6.17 20.38 5.34
CA LYS A 86 -6.87 21.54 4.75
C LYS A 86 -7.19 21.39 3.25
N GLU A 87 -6.71 20.31 2.60
CA GLU A 87 -6.86 20.09 1.17
C GLU A 87 -6.86 18.60 0.80
N LEU A 88 -7.56 18.24 -0.26
CA LEU A 88 -7.60 16.90 -0.83
C LEU A 88 -6.30 16.54 -1.55
N GLY A 89 -6.09 15.24 -1.82
CA GLY A 89 -4.99 14.72 -2.63
C GLY A 89 -4.03 13.82 -1.87
N GLY A 90 -3.92 13.95 -0.56
CA GLY A 90 -3.11 13.07 0.29
C GLY A 90 -1.66 12.92 -0.19
N TYR A 91 -1.13 11.70 -0.11
CA TYR A 91 0.26 11.41 -0.45
C TYR A 91 0.61 11.65 -1.94
N ALA A 92 -0.39 11.61 -2.84
CA ALA A 92 -0.15 11.82 -4.26
C ALA A 92 0.41 13.22 -4.59
N ARG A 93 0.16 14.22 -3.74
CA ARG A 93 0.77 15.57 -3.87
C ARG A 93 2.30 15.58 -3.86
N ASN A 94 2.93 14.46 -3.46
CA ASN A 94 4.38 14.34 -3.38
C ASN A 94 5.03 13.79 -4.65
N PHE A 95 4.26 13.46 -5.69
CA PHE A 95 4.77 12.90 -6.93
C PHE A 95 4.60 13.90 -8.08
N ALA A 96 5.60 13.95 -8.98
CA ALA A 96 5.56 14.81 -10.15
C ALA A 96 4.78 14.17 -11.31
N HIS A 97 5.06 12.89 -11.60
CA HIS A 97 4.50 12.19 -12.76
C HIS A 97 4.00 10.80 -12.41
N LYS A 98 2.95 10.35 -13.11
CA LYS A 98 2.47 8.96 -13.13
C LYS A 98 3.39 8.08 -13.98
N GLU A 99 3.14 6.76 -13.97
CA GLU A 99 3.89 5.78 -14.76
C GLU A 99 3.81 6.04 -16.27
N ASP A 100 2.70 6.61 -16.75
CA ASP A 100 2.45 6.99 -18.14
C ASP A 100 3.02 8.39 -18.53
N GLY A 101 3.76 9.03 -17.64
CA GLY A 101 4.31 10.37 -17.85
C GLY A 101 3.32 11.53 -17.65
N VAL A 102 2.06 11.24 -17.31
CA VAL A 102 1.06 12.27 -17.03
C VAL A 102 1.39 12.98 -15.72
N SER A 103 1.26 14.31 -15.72
CA SER A 103 1.43 15.15 -14.51
C SER A 103 0.47 14.69 -13.41
N VAL A 104 1.00 14.39 -12.23
CA VAL A 104 0.18 14.05 -11.06
C VAL A 104 -0.62 15.27 -10.60
N ALA A 105 -0.08 16.48 -10.71
CA ALA A 105 -0.78 17.71 -10.36
C ALA A 105 -2.05 17.90 -11.22
N ASP A 106 -1.95 17.68 -12.55
CA ASP A 106 -3.10 17.79 -13.45
C ASP A 106 -4.13 16.68 -13.19
N PHE A 107 -3.65 15.47 -12.94
CA PHE A 107 -4.52 14.36 -12.57
C PHE A 107 -5.27 14.64 -11.27
N LEU A 108 -4.58 15.13 -10.23
CA LEU A 108 -5.17 15.51 -8.95
C LEU A 108 -6.19 16.61 -9.11
N LYS A 109 -5.84 17.69 -9.83
CA LYS A 109 -6.75 18.80 -10.10
C LYS A 109 -8.03 18.30 -10.75
N LYS A 110 -7.93 17.51 -11.81
CA LYS A 110 -9.10 16.92 -12.50
C LYS A 110 -9.94 16.05 -11.57
N THR A 111 -9.31 15.28 -10.67
CA THR A 111 -10.03 14.41 -9.73
C THR A 111 -10.73 15.22 -8.65
N ILE A 112 -10.05 16.21 -8.07
CA ILE A 112 -10.60 17.14 -7.07
C ILE A 112 -11.78 17.92 -7.67
N ASP A 113 -11.63 18.43 -8.90
CA ASP A 113 -12.70 19.14 -9.60
C ASP A 113 -13.93 18.25 -9.81
N LYS A 114 -13.76 16.97 -10.12
CA LYS A 114 -14.87 16.01 -10.23
C LYS A 114 -15.57 15.80 -8.89
N VAL A 115 -14.81 15.61 -7.81
CA VAL A 115 -15.35 15.45 -6.45
C VAL A 115 -16.16 16.67 -6.05
N ASN A 116 -15.60 17.88 -6.22
CA ASN A 116 -16.23 19.13 -5.83
C ASN A 116 -17.49 19.49 -6.67
N LYS A 117 -17.58 18.97 -7.91
CA LYS A 117 -18.75 19.17 -8.78
C LYS A 117 -19.85 18.15 -8.58
N CYS A 118 -19.59 17.06 -7.87
CA CYS A 118 -20.57 16.01 -7.63
C CYS A 118 -21.50 16.39 -6.48
N SER A 119 -22.78 16.59 -6.77
CA SER A 119 -23.79 16.98 -5.77
C SER A 119 -24.07 15.93 -4.69
N LEU A 120 -23.65 14.68 -4.92
CA LEU A 120 -23.79 13.60 -3.95
C LEU A 120 -22.58 13.45 -3.02
N ILE A 121 -21.53 14.27 -3.18
CA ILE A 121 -20.33 14.19 -2.35
C ILE A 121 -20.21 15.46 -1.51
N ASN A 122 -20.27 15.29 -0.20
CA ASN A 122 -20.02 16.35 0.78
C ASN A 122 -18.58 16.23 1.29
N VAL A 123 -17.75 17.22 1.03
CA VAL A 123 -16.33 17.23 1.43
C VAL A 123 -16.17 17.99 2.75
N HIS A 124 -15.55 17.34 3.73
CA HIS A 124 -15.22 17.89 5.03
C HIS A 124 -13.71 17.96 5.20
N LEU A 125 -13.14 19.14 5.07
CA LEU A 125 -11.71 19.41 5.30
C LEU A 125 -11.46 19.76 6.77
N ASN A 126 -10.21 19.56 7.24
CA ASN A 126 -9.82 19.74 8.65
C ASN A 126 -10.70 18.86 9.59
N ALA A 127 -11.20 17.74 9.09
CA ALA A 127 -12.14 16.88 9.78
C ALA A 127 -11.40 15.75 10.51
N VAL A 128 -11.19 15.94 11.81
CA VAL A 128 -10.60 14.92 12.69
C VAL A 128 -11.72 14.09 13.28
N ILE A 129 -11.71 12.78 13.03
CA ILE A 129 -12.70 11.85 13.56
C ILE A 129 -12.36 11.52 15.00
N LYS A 130 -13.35 11.62 15.87
CA LYS A 130 -13.26 11.32 17.31
C LYS A 130 -13.79 9.93 17.65
N ASP A 131 -14.90 9.52 17.02
CA ASP A 131 -15.55 8.24 17.29
C ASP A 131 -16.45 7.81 16.14
N ILE A 132 -16.75 6.50 16.05
CA ILE A 132 -17.65 5.92 15.04
C ILE A 132 -18.56 4.87 15.72
N PRO A 133 -19.48 5.29 16.60
CA PRO A 133 -20.42 4.37 17.21
C PRO A 133 -21.47 3.86 16.22
N GLY A 134 -22.05 2.71 16.55
CA GLY A 134 -23.13 2.10 15.77
C GLY A 134 -22.79 0.68 15.31
N PHE A 135 -23.45 0.27 14.24
CA PHE A 135 -23.31 -1.05 13.64
C PHE A 135 -23.55 -0.98 12.13
N VAL A 136 -23.26 -2.04 11.41
CA VAL A 136 -23.43 -2.12 9.95
C VAL A 136 -24.85 -1.71 9.54
N GLY A 137 -24.95 -0.70 8.69
CA GLY A 137 -26.19 -0.07 8.27
C GLY A 137 -26.54 1.21 9.04
N ASN A 138 -26.02 1.44 10.25
CA ASN A 138 -26.37 2.56 11.12
C ASN A 138 -25.18 3.00 11.98
N PHE A 139 -24.15 3.51 11.34
CA PHE A 139 -23.01 4.15 12.00
C PHE A 139 -23.27 5.66 12.15
N LYS A 140 -22.53 6.27 13.06
CA LYS A 140 -22.49 7.71 13.23
C LYS A 140 -21.02 8.15 13.28
N VAL A 141 -20.57 8.92 12.30
CA VAL A 141 -19.23 9.53 12.35
C VAL A 141 -19.30 10.79 13.21
N VAL A 142 -18.54 10.83 14.29
CA VAL A 142 -18.45 11.93 15.23
C VAL A 142 -17.10 12.63 15.05
N LEU A 143 -17.13 13.94 14.75
CA LEU A 143 -15.92 14.74 14.61
C LEU A 143 -15.48 15.34 15.96
N ALA A 144 -14.21 15.77 16.01
CA ALA A 144 -13.64 16.39 17.21
C ALA A 144 -14.32 17.73 17.59
N ASP A 145 -14.96 18.41 16.61
CA ASP A 145 -15.75 19.62 16.82
C ASP A 145 -17.19 19.34 17.33
N GLY A 146 -17.52 18.05 17.53
CA GLY A 146 -18.82 17.60 18.03
C GLY A 146 -19.89 17.40 16.97
N LYS A 147 -19.62 17.64 15.69
CA LYS A 147 -20.57 17.33 14.62
C LYS A 147 -20.71 15.84 14.41
N GLU A 148 -21.93 15.42 14.09
CA GLU A 148 -22.30 14.02 13.91
C GLU A 148 -22.92 13.78 12.52
N TYR A 149 -22.51 12.70 11.87
CA TYR A 149 -22.95 12.34 10.52
C TYR A 149 -23.46 10.89 10.52
N PRO A 150 -24.80 10.66 10.41
CA PRO A 150 -25.35 9.31 10.30
C PRO A 150 -25.05 8.74 8.91
N VAL A 151 -24.53 7.49 8.87
CA VAL A 151 -24.14 6.78 7.64
C VAL A 151 -24.41 5.28 7.77
N GLY A 152 -24.66 4.59 6.64
CA GLY A 152 -24.86 3.15 6.63
C GLY A 152 -23.57 2.33 6.58
N GLY A 153 -22.49 2.92 6.05
CA GLY A 153 -21.18 2.27 5.94
C GLY A 153 -20.03 3.25 6.01
N VAL A 154 -18.88 2.75 6.47
CA VAL A 154 -17.65 3.56 6.57
C VAL A 154 -16.51 2.86 5.83
N LEU A 155 -15.85 3.60 4.94
CA LEU A 155 -14.67 3.16 4.20
C LEU A 155 -13.45 3.94 4.69
N PHE A 156 -12.43 3.22 5.15
CA PHE A 156 -11.18 3.81 5.59
C PHE A 156 -10.15 3.85 4.45
N ALA A 157 -9.76 5.04 4.04
CA ALA A 157 -8.76 5.32 3.01
C ALA A 157 -7.63 6.22 3.55
N THR A 158 -7.23 6.01 4.80
CA THR A 158 -6.30 6.85 5.57
C THR A 158 -4.87 6.86 5.05
N GLY A 159 -4.55 5.99 4.09
CA GLY A 159 -3.26 5.98 3.41
C GLY A 159 -2.09 5.50 4.27
N ALA A 160 -0.92 6.08 3.99
CA ALA A 160 0.34 5.79 4.65
C ALA A 160 1.27 7.01 4.54
N ALA A 161 2.32 7.06 5.37
CA ALA A 161 3.35 8.08 5.31
C ALA A 161 4.59 7.59 4.52
N PRO A 162 5.37 8.49 3.90
CA PRO A 162 6.70 8.12 3.40
C PRO A 162 7.60 7.74 4.57
N TYR A 163 8.35 6.66 4.42
CA TYR A 163 9.41 6.36 5.37
C TYR A 163 10.47 7.47 5.28
N LYS A 164 10.83 8.03 6.42
CA LYS A 164 11.90 9.01 6.53
C LYS A 164 13.20 8.28 6.88
N PRO A 165 14.16 8.18 5.94
CA PRO A 165 15.39 7.45 6.20
C PRO A 165 16.23 8.09 7.31
N THR A 166 16.94 7.25 8.06
CA THR A 166 18.02 7.62 8.97
C THR A 166 19.34 7.04 8.49
N GLU A 167 19.27 6.19 7.46
CA GLU A 167 20.39 5.45 6.89
C GLU A 167 21.16 6.29 5.88
N TYR A 168 22.36 5.87 5.56
CA TYR A 168 23.23 6.42 4.51
C TYR A 168 23.54 7.91 4.62
N GLY A 169 23.37 8.50 5.81
CA GLY A 169 23.60 9.94 6.03
C GLY A 169 22.54 10.86 5.44
N TYR A 170 21.31 10.37 5.18
CA TYR A 170 20.21 11.22 4.75
C TYR A 170 19.95 12.36 5.73
N GLY A 171 19.80 13.56 5.24
CA GLY A 171 19.60 14.78 6.04
C GLY A 171 20.90 15.47 6.48
N SER A 172 22.03 14.77 6.55
CA SER A 172 23.36 15.35 6.83
C SER A 172 24.21 15.51 5.57
N ASN A 173 24.07 14.61 4.59
CA ASN A 173 24.77 14.68 3.31
C ASN A 173 23.79 15.19 2.22
N LYS A 174 24.13 16.32 1.60
CA LYS A 174 23.30 16.96 0.56
C LYS A 174 23.16 16.13 -0.73
N ASN A 175 24.06 15.18 -0.94
CA ASN A 175 24.07 14.31 -2.11
C ASN A 175 23.27 13.00 -1.87
N VAL A 176 22.70 12.82 -0.67
CA VAL A 176 21.83 11.71 -0.35
C VAL A 176 20.38 12.20 -0.36
N LEU A 177 19.61 11.70 -1.30
CA LEU A 177 18.25 12.11 -1.61
C LEU A 177 17.29 10.94 -1.40
N THR A 178 16.03 11.22 -1.14
CA THR A 178 14.95 10.25 -1.38
C THR A 178 14.50 10.32 -2.83
N ILE A 179 13.70 9.33 -3.30
CA ILE A 179 13.09 9.41 -4.64
C ILE A 179 12.28 10.71 -4.79
N LYS A 180 11.55 11.10 -3.75
CA LYS A 180 10.77 12.35 -3.72
C LYS A 180 11.66 13.58 -3.94
N ASP A 181 12.82 13.63 -3.28
CA ASP A 181 13.75 14.75 -3.40
C ASP A 181 14.35 14.80 -4.81
N ALA A 182 14.71 13.64 -5.37
CA ALA A 182 15.23 13.53 -6.72
C ALA A 182 14.18 13.94 -7.77
N GLU A 183 12.93 13.46 -7.66
CA GLU A 183 11.81 13.87 -8.53
C GLU A 183 11.55 15.38 -8.46
N LYS A 184 11.61 15.96 -7.26
CA LYS A 184 11.46 17.41 -7.08
C LYS A 184 12.59 18.18 -7.77
N GLN A 185 13.84 17.76 -7.58
CA GLN A 185 14.98 18.41 -8.25
C GLN A 185 14.91 18.26 -9.78
N LEU A 186 14.43 17.12 -10.29
CA LEU A 186 14.22 16.91 -11.72
C LEU A 186 13.13 17.82 -12.29
N ALA A 187 12.02 17.99 -11.57
CA ALA A 187 10.94 18.88 -11.96
C ALA A 187 11.34 20.36 -11.95
N GLU A 188 12.20 20.75 -11.00
CA GLU A 188 12.74 22.12 -10.86
C GLU A 188 13.99 22.39 -11.72
N ASP A 189 14.43 21.44 -12.54
CA ASP A 189 15.66 21.52 -13.35
C ASP A 189 16.94 21.72 -12.54
N LYS A 190 16.96 21.23 -11.30
CA LYS A 190 18.08 21.37 -10.35
C LYS A 190 18.91 20.13 -10.13
N PHE A 191 18.50 19.00 -10.72
CA PHE A 191 19.22 17.73 -10.58
C PHE A 191 20.56 17.76 -11.32
N LYS A 192 21.66 17.44 -10.61
CA LYS A 192 23.03 17.58 -11.15
C LYS A 192 23.86 16.29 -11.09
N GLY A 193 23.30 15.19 -10.64
CA GLY A 193 24.01 13.91 -10.52
C GLY A 193 24.54 13.41 -11.87
N LYS A 194 25.80 12.95 -11.90
CA LYS A 194 26.45 12.32 -13.07
C LYS A 194 26.67 10.82 -12.85
N ASN A 195 26.94 10.41 -11.61
CA ASN A 195 27.03 9.03 -11.17
C ASN A 195 25.99 8.80 -10.08
N VAL A 196 24.84 8.32 -10.49
CA VAL A 196 23.65 8.19 -9.61
C VAL A 196 23.46 6.73 -9.22
N ALA A 197 23.41 6.45 -7.92
CA ALA A 197 23.02 5.14 -7.45
C ALA A 197 21.67 5.20 -6.73
N PHE A 198 20.82 4.21 -6.97
CA PHE A 198 19.60 3.97 -6.22
C PHE A 198 19.82 2.78 -5.29
N ILE A 199 19.60 2.92 -3.98
CA ILE A 199 19.53 1.79 -3.05
C ILE A 199 18.07 1.47 -2.77
N GLN A 200 17.67 0.24 -3.13
CA GLN A 200 16.31 -0.24 -2.96
C GLN A 200 16.05 -0.73 -1.53
N CYS A 201 14.77 -0.77 -1.14
CA CYS A 201 14.28 -1.33 0.11
C CYS A 201 14.75 -0.62 1.40
N VAL A 202 15.15 0.65 1.32
CA VAL A 202 15.53 1.43 2.51
C VAL A 202 14.31 1.55 3.45
N GLY A 203 14.46 1.12 4.71
CA GLY A 203 13.39 1.09 5.70
C GLY A 203 12.33 0.01 5.47
N SER A 204 12.59 -0.99 4.61
CA SER A 204 11.67 -2.11 4.36
C SER A 204 12.43 -3.40 4.03
N ARG A 205 11.75 -4.57 4.16
CA ARG A 205 12.35 -5.89 3.94
C ARG A 205 13.62 -6.11 4.78
N SER A 206 13.54 -5.70 6.03
CA SER A 206 14.56 -5.86 7.06
C SER A 206 14.01 -6.73 8.19
N ASP A 207 14.85 -7.04 9.19
CA ASP A 207 14.43 -7.83 10.35
C ASP A 207 13.30 -7.15 11.14
N THR A 208 13.31 -5.82 11.18
CA THR A 208 12.29 -5.02 11.88
C THR A 208 11.07 -4.73 11.02
N VAL A 209 11.23 -4.55 9.71
CA VAL A 209 10.15 -4.22 8.76
C VAL A 209 10.14 -5.25 7.64
N LYS A 210 9.45 -6.38 7.86
CA LYS A 210 9.47 -7.55 6.95
C LYS A 210 8.72 -7.36 5.64
N TYR A 211 7.79 -6.40 5.55
CA TYR A 211 6.98 -6.19 4.35
C TYR A 211 7.71 -5.41 3.25
N CYS A 212 7.21 -5.55 2.02
CA CYS A 212 7.58 -4.72 0.87
C CYS A 212 6.53 -3.62 0.65
N SER A 213 6.96 -2.38 0.48
CA SER A 213 6.06 -1.24 0.20
C SER A 213 5.42 -1.27 -1.19
N ARG A 214 5.90 -2.11 -2.11
CA ARG A 214 5.39 -2.35 -3.48
C ARG A 214 5.46 -1.15 -4.45
N VAL A 215 5.86 0.02 -3.99
CA VAL A 215 5.88 1.26 -4.79
C VAL A 215 7.28 1.67 -5.22
N CYS A 216 8.31 1.30 -4.42
CA CYS A 216 9.66 1.84 -4.57
C CYS A 216 10.30 1.46 -5.91
N CYS A 217 10.21 0.19 -6.33
CA CYS A 217 10.84 -0.26 -7.58
C CYS A 217 10.31 0.52 -8.78
N ALA A 218 8.99 0.64 -8.94
CA ALA A 218 8.41 1.39 -10.04
C ALA A 218 8.76 2.89 -9.98
N ALA A 219 8.76 3.49 -8.78
CA ALA A 219 9.16 4.89 -8.60
C ALA A 219 10.64 5.11 -8.95
N SER A 220 11.53 4.24 -8.47
CA SER A 220 12.98 4.32 -8.81
C SER A 220 13.22 4.19 -10.30
N LEU A 221 12.61 3.21 -10.95
CA LEU A 221 12.80 3.02 -12.40
C LEU A 221 12.26 4.20 -13.20
N ARG A 222 11.09 4.73 -12.83
CA ARG A 222 10.57 5.95 -13.46
C ARG A 222 11.53 7.12 -13.32
N THR A 223 12.05 7.36 -12.11
CA THR A 223 13.02 8.44 -11.86
C THR A 223 14.32 8.21 -12.62
N ALA A 224 14.84 6.98 -12.64
CA ALA A 224 16.04 6.60 -13.40
C ALA A 224 15.85 6.83 -14.92
N ILE A 225 14.69 6.45 -15.46
CA ILE A 225 14.33 6.70 -16.87
C ILE A 225 14.30 8.21 -17.14
N GLN A 226 13.68 9.02 -16.28
CA GLN A 226 13.65 10.48 -16.45
C GLN A 226 15.05 11.09 -16.43
N ILE A 227 15.93 10.65 -15.53
CA ILE A 227 17.34 11.08 -15.50
C ILE A 227 18.02 10.78 -16.83
N LYS A 228 17.90 9.54 -17.31
CA LYS A 228 18.52 9.09 -18.57
C LYS A 228 17.94 9.77 -19.80
N MET A 229 16.65 10.05 -19.81
CA MET A 229 16.00 10.79 -20.92
C MET A 229 16.43 12.25 -20.96
N LYS A 230 16.69 12.86 -19.80
CA LYS A 230 17.14 14.24 -19.69
C LYS A 230 18.63 14.39 -20.05
N ASP A 231 19.47 13.49 -19.60
CA ASP A 231 20.89 13.43 -19.92
C ASP A 231 21.34 11.97 -20.08
N PRO A 232 21.45 11.46 -21.30
CA PRO A 232 21.90 10.09 -21.58
C PRO A 232 23.32 9.76 -21.08
N THR A 233 24.15 10.77 -20.81
CA THR A 233 25.53 10.57 -20.34
C THR A 233 25.60 10.21 -18.86
N VAL A 234 24.56 10.47 -18.08
CA VAL A 234 24.51 10.12 -16.67
C VAL A 234 24.57 8.60 -16.49
N VAL A 235 25.47 8.15 -15.63
CA VAL A 235 25.55 6.75 -15.23
C VAL A 235 24.56 6.51 -14.10
N VAL A 236 23.60 5.63 -14.30
CA VAL A 236 22.58 5.27 -13.30
C VAL A 236 22.73 3.81 -12.94
N THR A 237 22.88 3.52 -11.65
CA THR A 237 22.95 2.15 -11.11
C THR A 237 21.84 1.93 -10.09
N VAL A 238 21.06 0.86 -10.24
CA VAL A 238 20.03 0.44 -9.28
C VAL A 238 20.53 -0.77 -8.51
N ILE A 239 20.76 -0.59 -7.20
CA ILE A 239 21.26 -1.61 -6.28
C ILE A 239 20.05 -2.19 -5.54
N HIS A 240 19.79 -3.49 -5.73
CA HIS A 240 18.52 -4.09 -5.34
C HIS A 240 18.64 -5.53 -4.81
N LYS A 241 17.70 -5.94 -3.98
CA LYS A 241 17.50 -7.35 -3.59
C LYS A 241 16.83 -8.14 -4.73
N ASP A 242 15.72 -7.57 -5.23
CA ASP A 242 14.98 -7.97 -6.42
C ASP A 242 14.21 -6.74 -6.95
N ILE A 243 13.83 -6.77 -8.23
CA ILE A 243 12.98 -5.74 -8.84
C ILE A 243 11.56 -6.26 -8.90
N ARG A 244 10.63 -5.53 -8.27
CA ARG A 244 9.21 -5.92 -8.15
C ARG A 244 8.31 -5.04 -9.01
N THR A 245 8.58 -5.01 -10.30
CA THR A 245 7.79 -4.31 -11.32
C THR A 245 6.95 -5.32 -12.12
N TYR A 246 6.17 -6.13 -11.44
CA TYR A 246 5.34 -7.17 -12.04
C TYR A 246 4.13 -6.59 -12.80
N GLY A 247 3.56 -7.41 -13.70
CA GLY A 247 2.47 -7.04 -14.58
C GLY A 247 2.91 -6.01 -15.61
N PHE A 248 2.06 -5.08 -15.97
CA PHE A 248 2.37 -4.04 -16.96
C PHE A 248 3.54 -3.12 -16.58
N ARG A 249 3.95 -3.12 -15.30
CA ARG A 249 5.12 -2.35 -14.86
C ARG A 249 6.46 -2.95 -15.27
N GLU A 250 6.48 -4.16 -15.79
CA GLU A 250 7.67 -4.78 -16.38
C GLU A 250 8.24 -3.94 -17.52
N GLU A 251 7.39 -3.20 -18.24
CA GLU A 251 7.80 -2.26 -19.28
C GLU A 251 8.75 -1.16 -18.76
N LEU A 252 8.60 -0.73 -17.51
CA LEU A 252 9.54 0.23 -16.90
C LEU A 252 10.93 -0.36 -16.74
N TYR A 253 11.01 -1.63 -16.31
CA TYR A 253 12.29 -2.32 -16.17
C TYR A 253 12.96 -2.47 -17.54
N TYR A 254 12.22 -2.95 -18.53
CA TYR A 254 12.71 -3.10 -19.89
C TYR A 254 13.20 -1.78 -20.48
N LYS A 255 12.43 -0.70 -20.35
CA LYS A 255 12.82 0.64 -20.80
C LYS A 255 14.06 1.17 -20.07
N ALA A 256 14.16 0.94 -18.78
CA ALA A 256 15.35 1.33 -18.02
C ALA A 256 16.61 0.60 -18.52
N CYS A 257 16.52 -0.70 -18.81
CA CYS A 257 17.61 -1.49 -19.41
C CYS A 257 18.00 -0.93 -20.79
N GLN A 258 17.02 -0.63 -21.65
CA GLN A 258 17.29 -0.05 -22.98
C GLN A 258 18.00 1.30 -22.91
N LEU A 259 17.74 2.11 -21.89
CA LEU A 259 18.40 3.39 -21.65
C LEU A 259 19.78 3.24 -20.98
N GLY A 260 20.24 2.02 -20.73
CA GLY A 260 21.54 1.74 -20.13
C GLY A 260 21.58 1.97 -18.62
N VAL A 261 20.46 1.85 -17.91
CA VAL A 261 20.45 1.76 -16.44
C VAL A 261 21.07 0.42 -16.04
N ARG A 262 22.03 0.47 -15.13
CA ARG A 262 22.75 -0.70 -14.61
C ARG A 262 21.99 -1.26 -13.41
N PHE A 263 21.98 -2.58 -13.28
CA PHE A 263 21.34 -3.28 -12.17
C PHE A 263 22.38 -4.13 -11.43
N LEU A 264 22.53 -3.89 -10.13
CA LEU A 264 23.39 -4.65 -9.25
C LEU A 264 22.53 -5.32 -8.20
N ARG A 265 22.53 -6.66 -8.21
CA ARG A 265 21.74 -7.47 -7.27
C ARG A 265 22.58 -7.86 -6.07
N TYR A 266 22.20 -7.42 -4.87
CA TYR A 266 22.83 -7.87 -3.63
C TYR A 266 22.00 -8.92 -2.90
N CYS A 267 22.67 -9.84 -2.18
CA CYS A 267 22.01 -10.78 -1.30
C CYS A 267 21.54 -10.08 -0.01
N ALA A 268 20.28 -10.33 0.34
CA ALA A 268 19.58 -9.59 1.36
C ALA A 268 20.06 -9.82 2.77
N ASP A 269 20.62 -11.01 3.03
CA ASP A 269 20.66 -11.51 4.39
C ASP A 269 22.02 -11.31 5.06
N ASP A 270 23.09 -11.03 4.31
CA ASP A 270 24.45 -11.01 4.87
C ASP A 270 25.18 -9.67 4.78
N LYS A 271 24.93 -8.86 3.75
CA LYS A 271 25.63 -7.57 3.57
C LYS A 271 24.74 -6.54 2.89
N LEU A 272 24.22 -5.60 3.67
CA LEU A 272 23.60 -4.40 3.09
C LEU A 272 24.68 -3.58 2.35
N PRO A 273 24.32 -2.87 1.25
CA PRO A 273 25.21 -1.91 0.63
C PRO A 273 25.75 -0.91 1.66
N ASP A 274 27.03 -0.60 1.60
CA ASP A 274 27.67 0.43 2.42
C ASP A 274 27.97 1.68 1.58
N PHE A 275 27.89 2.85 2.19
CA PHE A 275 28.11 4.13 1.52
C PHE A 275 29.14 5.00 2.25
N SER A 276 30.26 5.25 1.60
CA SER A 276 31.38 6.04 2.15
C SER A 276 31.43 7.49 1.64
N GLY A 277 30.29 8.07 1.22
CA GLY A 277 30.16 9.47 0.76
C GLY A 277 30.37 9.66 -0.76
N SER A 278 31.19 8.87 -1.42
CA SER A 278 31.42 8.92 -2.87
C SER A 278 31.45 7.55 -3.55
N VAL A 279 31.35 6.47 -2.79
CA VAL A 279 31.35 5.10 -3.29
C VAL A 279 30.30 4.29 -2.54
N VAL A 280 29.49 3.52 -3.26
CA VAL A 280 28.67 2.45 -2.69
C VAL A 280 29.39 1.12 -2.91
N LYS A 281 29.64 0.40 -1.82
CA LYS A 281 30.14 -0.98 -1.84
C LYS A 281 28.98 -1.95 -1.66
N ALA A 282 28.85 -2.91 -2.53
CA ALA A 282 27.83 -3.95 -2.43
C ALA A 282 28.36 -5.28 -2.94
N HIS A 283 27.95 -6.38 -2.32
CA HIS A 283 28.23 -7.72 -2.81
C HIS A 283 27.28 -8.05 -3.95
N ASP A 284 27.80 -8.20 -5.18
CA ASP A 284 26.99 -8.61 -6.32
C ASP A 284 26.73 -10.12 -6.27
N ALA A 285 25.49 -10.50 -6.04
CA ALA A 285 25.06 -11.89 -5.96
C ALA A 285 25.19 -12.67 -7.30
N THR A 286 25.29 -11.94 -8.42
CA THR A 286 25.44 -12.55 -9.74
C THR A 286 26.90 -12.82 -10.06
N LEU A 287 27.79 -11.89 -9.72
CA LEU A 287 29.24 -12.01 -9.90
C LEU A 287 29.90 -12.81 -8.78
N GLY A 288 29.28 -12.83 -7.57
CA GLY A 288 29.85 -13.49 -6.39
C GLY A 288 31.01 -12.71 -5.74
N GLU A 289 31.13 -11.40 -6.02
CA GLU A 289 32.21 -10.55 -5.53
C GLU A 289 31.70 -9.19 -5.06
N ASP A 290 32.53 -8.49 -4.29
CA ASP A 290 32.24 -7.14 -3.83
C ASP A 290 32.54 -6.13 -4.96
N VAL A 291 31.57 -5.28 -5.28
CA VAL A 291 31.64 -4.27 -6.33
C VAL A 291 31.63 -2.87 -5.72
N GLU A 292 32.49 -1.99 -6.21
CA GLU A 292 32.50 -0.58 -5.86
C GLU A 292 31.85 0.26 -6.98
N VAL A 293 30.80 0.99 -6.61
CA VAL A 293 30.06 1.88 -7.53
C VAL A 293 30.40 3.33 -7.17
N PRO A 294 31.13 4.08 -8.01
CA PRO A 294 31.33 5.51 -7.81
C PRO A 294 30.01 6.28 -7.86
N VAL A 295 29.79 7.18 -6.92
CA VAL A 295 28.51 7.88 -6.74
C VAL A 295 28.75 9.32 -6.33
N ASP A 296 28.19 10.27 -7.07
CA ASP A 296 28.08 11.67 -6.67
C ASP A 296 26.69 12.01 -6.12
N THR A 297 25.67 11.20 -6.44
CA THR A 297 24.30 11.36 -5.96
C THR A 297 23.73 10.00 -5.60
N LEU A 298 23.38 9.81 -4.32
CA LEU A 298 22.74 8.62 -3.82
C LEU A 298 21.25 8.86 -3.63
N VAL A 299 20.42 8.01 -4.24
CA VAL A 299 18.96 8.08 -4.11
C VAL A 299 18.43 6.88 -3.31
N LEU A 300 17.82 7.16 -2.19
CA LEU A 300 17.24 6.15 -1.32
C LEU A 300 15.81 5.83 -1.75
N ALA A 301 15.60 4.61 -2.19
CA ALA A 301 14.27 4.08 -2.48
C ALA A 301 13.57 3.68 -1.17
N SER A 302 13.23 4.68 -0.39
CA SER A 302 12.49 4.52 0.86
C SER A 302 11.05 4.15 0.59
N GLY A 303 10.54 3.22 1.39
CA GLY A 303 9.17 2.74 1.27
C GLY A 303 8.14 3.68 1.86
N ILE A 304 6.95 3.14 2.05
CA ILE A 304 5.86 3.76 2.81
C ILE A 304 5.68 3.03 4.13
N ALA A 305 5.47 3.80 5.19
CA ALA A 305 5.22 3.29 6.53
C ALA A 305 3.73 3.41 6.88
N PRO A 306 3.14 2.41 7.53
CA PRO A 306 1.78 2.54 8.04
C PRO A 306 1.73 3.60 9.14
N LEU A 307 0.67 4.37 9.18
CA LEU A 307 0.34 5.28 10.27
C LEU A 307 -0.24 4.46 11.43
N ARG A 308 0.63 3.76 12.20
CA ARG A 308 0.20 2.76 13.17
C ARG A 308 -0.70 3.34 14.25
N GLU A 309 -0.29 4.43 14.90
CA GLU A 309 -1.05 5.07 15.98
C GLU A 309 -2.45 5.45 15.52
N GLU A 310 -2.59 6.17 14.39
CA GLU A 310 -3.89 6.55 13.83
C GLU A 310 -4.75 5.32 13.49
N LYS A 311 -4.15 4.25 12.98
CA LYS A 311 -4.87 3.01 12.63
C LYS A 311 -5.31 2.23 13.85
N GLU A 312 -4.51 2.20 14.91
CA GLU A 312 -4.87 1.59 16.19
C GLU A 312 -6.01 2.35 16.88
N GLU A 313 -6.01 3.68 16.80
CA GLU A 313 -7.12 4.50 17.28
C GLU A 313 -8.41 4.20 16.50
N ILE A 314 -8.35 4.18 15.17
CA ILE A 314 -9.50 3.82 14.33
C ILE A 314 -9.99 2.41 14.64
N ALA A 315 -9.09 1.43 14.78
CA ALA A 315 -9.46 0.05 15.12
C ALA A 315 -10.22 -0.04 16.45
N LYS A 316 -9.80 0.73 17.45
CA LYS A 316 -10.50 0.84 18.74
C LYS A 316 -11.90 1.44 18.58
N MET A 317 -12.06 2.49 17.75
CA MET A 317 -13.36 3.13 17.49
C MET A 317 -14.37 2.16 16.87
N VAL A 318 -13.92 1.30 15.95
CA VAL A 318 -14.78 0.33 15.25
C VAL A 318 -14.73 -1.08 15.86
N LYS A 319 -14.05 -1.26 16.99
CA LYS A 319 -13.97 -2.50 17.78
C LYS A 319 -13.43 -3.71 17.00
N VAL A 320 -12.36 -3.51 16.21
CA VAL A 320 -11.62 -4.54 15.46
C VAL A 320 -10.18 -4.62 15.93
#